data_c5ed6e1797dd9934016e0fadbba6c6d9
#
_entry.id   c5ed6e1797dd9934016e0fadbba6c6d9
#
_cell.length_a   1.000
_cell.length_b   1.000
_cell.length_c   1.000
_cell.angle_alpha   90.00
_cell.angle_beta   90.00
_cell.angle_gamma   90.00
#
_symmetry.space_group_name_H-M   'P 1'
#
loop_
_entity.id
_entity.type
_entity.pdbx_description
1 polymer ?
#
loop_
_entity_poly.entity_id
_entity_poly.type
_entity_poly.pdbx_seq_one_letter_code
_entity_poly.pdbx_strand_id
1 'polypeptide(L)' 'MIMTMTTTDKAFYLIGKKSNQWLRDALGITFGTIKKKLAGTIEWKEPEADKINRLFEEEIGKD' A
#
# COMPACT_ATOMS: atom_id res chain seq x y z
N MET A 1 -8.00 -8.89 -20.77
CA MET A 1 -7.04 -9.42 -19.80
C MET A 1 -7.25 -8.80 -18.43
N ILE A 2 -7.33 -9.60 -17.42
CA ILE A 2 -7.50 -9.12 -16.06
C ILE A 2 -6.13 -8.97 -15.42
N MET A 3 -5.83 -7.76 -14.98
CA MET A 3 -4.60 -7.53 -14.25
C MET A 3 -4.89 -7.64 -12.76
N THR A 4 -4.20 -8.56 -12.11
CA THR A 4 -4.31 -8.72 -10.67
C THR A 4 -3.19 -7.93 -10.01
N MET A 5 -3.56 -6.92 -9.22
CA MET A 5 -2.59 -6.12 -8.49
C MET A 5 -2.35 -6.75 -7.12
N THR A 6 -1.08 -6.92 -6.79
CA THR A 6 -0.71 -7.39 -5.46
C THR A 6 -0.84 -6.24 -4.46
N THR A 7 -0.78 -6.58 -3.17
CA THR A 7 -0.78 -5.55 -2.12
C THR A 7 0.37 -4.57 -2.33
N THR A 8 1.54 -5.07 -2.72
CA THR A 8 2.71 -4.23 -3.00
C THR A 8 2.42 -3.26 -4.15
N ASP A 9 1.80 -3.75 -5.23
CA ASP A 9 1.45 -2.90 -6.36
C ASP A 9 0.51 -1.78 -5.93
N LYS A 10 -0.48 -2.10 -5.12
CA LYS A 10 -1.44 -1.12 -4.61
C LYS A 10 -0.75 -0.10 -3.72
N ALA A 11 0.20 -0.55 -2.90
CA ALA A 11 0.98 0.35 -2.05
C ALA A 11 1.80 1.33 -2.88
N PHE A 12 2.45 0.85 -3.95
CA PHE A 12 3.18 1.72 -4.86
C PHE A 12 2.26 2.74 -5.52
N TYR A 13 1.08 2.32 -5.94
CA TYR A 13 0.09 3.22 -6.53
C TYR A 13 -0.27 4.33 -5.54
N LEU A 14 -0.54 3.97 -4.30
CA LEU A 14 -0.91 4.95 -3.28
C LEU A 14 0.23 5.93 -2.98
N ILE A 15 1.46 5.44 -2.95
CA ILE A 15 2.63 6.29 -2.75
C ILE A 15 2.74 7.30 -3.88
N GLY A 16 2.52 6.86 -5.11
CA GLY A 16 2.58 7.74 -6.27
C GLY A 16 1.47 8.77 -6.28
N LYS A 17 0.28 8.42 -5.81
CA LYS A 17 -0.87 9.34 -5.74
C LYS A 17 -0.74 10.33 -4.58
N LYS A 18 -0.25 9.86 -3.45
CA LYS A 18 -0.17 10.67 -2.23
C LYS A 18 1.29 10.96 -1.89
N SER A 19 1.86 10.15 -1.00
CA SER A 19 3.27 10.25 -0.64
C SER A 19 3.64 9.07 0.26
N ASN A 20 4.94 8.86 0.44
CA ASN A 20 5.43 7.86 1.37
C ASN A 20 4.95 8.15 2.79
N GLN A 21 5.01 9.42 3.18
CA GLN A 21 4.61 9.82 4.52
C GLN A 21 3.13 9.57 4.75
N TRP A 22 2.31 9.84 3.74
CA TRP A 22 0.87 9.59 3.84
C TRP A 22 0.59 8.12 4.11
N LEU A 23 1.26 7.23 3.39
CA LEU A 23 1.05 5.80 3.57
C LEU A 23 1.58 5.33 4.94
N ARG A 24 2.74 5.85 5.36
CA ARG A 24 3.29 5.55 6.66
C ARG A 24 2.32 5.91 7.78
N ASP A 25 1.74 7.10 7.69
CA ASP A 25 0.79 7.57 8.69
C ASP A 25 -0.48 6.75 8.67
N ALA A 26 -0.95 6.38 7.48
CA ALA A 26 -2.17 5.59 7.33
C ALA A 26 -2.00 4.19 7.93
N LEU A 27 -0.83 3.59 7.76
CA LEU A 27 -0.55 2.24 8.26
C LEU A 27 -0.05 2.22 9.71
N GLY A 28 0.47 3.35 10.18
CA GLY A 28 1.00 3.44 11.54
C GLY A 28 2.30 2.69 11.75
N ILE A 29 3.09 2.50 10.68
CA ILE A 29 4.39 1.82 10.75
C ILE A 29 5.47 2.74 10.20
N THR A 30 6.74 2.40 10.50
CA THR A 30 7.85 3.23 10.04
C THR A 30 8.08 3.06 8.55
N PHE A 31 8.67 4.07 7.93
CA PHE A 31 8.99 4.02 6.51
C PHE A 31 9.98 2.90 6.20
N GLY A 32 10.94 2.66 7.11
CA GLY A 32 11.88 1.56 6.93
C GLY A 32 11.17 0.21 6.81
N THR A 33 10.13 0.00 7.61
CA THR A 33 9.33 -1.22 7.55
C THR A 33 8.57 -1.29 6.23
N ILE A 34 7.97 -0.18 5.80
CA ILE A 34 7.27 -0.13 4.51
C ILE A 34 8.23 -0.47 3.38
N LYS A 35 9.42 0.10 3.40
CA LYS A 35 10.42 -0.12 2.36
C LYS A 35 10.78 -1.61 2.24
N LYS A 36 10.97 -2.28 3.37
CA LYS A 36 11.26 -3.72 3.37
C LYS A 36 10.12 -4.53 2.80
N LYS A 37 8.89 -4.15 3.11
CA LYS A 37 7.71 -4.84 2.59
C LYS A 37 7.55 -4.62 1.09
N LEU A 38 7.83 -3.40 0.62
CA LEU A 38 7.78 -3.09 -0.81
C LEU A 38 8.85 -3.87 -1.58
N ALA A 39 10.01 -4.08 -0.96
CA ALA A 39 11.09 -4.83 -1.57
C ALA A 39 10.87 -6.35 -1.54
N GLY A 40 9.86 -6.80 -0.79
CA GLY A 40 9.58 -8.22 -0.66
C GLY A 40 10.40 -8.92 0.41
N THR A 41 11.17 -8.16 1.20
CA THR A 41 12.00 -8.73 2.26
C THR A 41 11.14 -9.30 3.39
N ILE A 42 10.05 -8.61 3.71
CA ILE A 42 9.06 -9.10 4.69
C ILE A 42 7.68 -8.97 4.08
N GLU A 43 6.78 -9.83 4.51
CA GLU A 43 5.43 -9.85 3.97
C GLU A 43 4.53 -8.82 4.67
N TRP A 44 3.49 -8.39 3.94
CA TRP A 44 2.45 -7.57 4.53
C TRP A 44 1.64 -8.41 5.51
N LYS A 45 1.39 -7.85 6.68
CA LYS A 45 0.48 -8.49 7.64
C LYS A 45 -0.95 -8.30 7.16
N GLU A 46 -1.83 -9.20 7.58
CA GLU A 46 -3.23 -9.17 7.14
C GLU A 46 -3.91 -7.83 7.39
N PRO A 47 -3.81 -7.22 8.60
CA PRO A 47 -4.43 -5.91 8.83
C PRO A 47 -3.86 -4.82 7.93
N GLU A 48 -2.56 -4.89 7.61
CA GLU A 48 -1.92 -3.91 6.73
C GLU A 48 -2.41 -4.06 5.30
N ALA A 49 -2.49 -5.31 4.83
CA ALA A 49 -2.97 -5.60 3.49
C ALA A 49 -4.42 -5.15 3.32
N ASP A 50 -5.25 -5.41 4.31
CA ASP A 50 -6.65 -5.00 4.28
C ASP A 50 -6.77 -3.48 4.21
N LYS A 51 -5.95 -2.78 4.97
CA LYS A 51 -5.95 -1.32 4.96
C LYS A 51 -5.52 -0.78 3.62
N ILE A 52 -4.46 -1.33 3.05
CA ILE A 52 -3.97 -0.92 1.73
C ILE A 52 -5.04 -1.15 0.67
N ASN A 53 -5.68 -2.32 0.69
CA ASN A 53 -6.75 -2.62 -0.26
C ASN A 53 -7.90 -1.63 -0.16
N ARG A 54 -8.29 -1.29 1.06
CA ARG A 54 -9.37 -0.32 1.29
C ARG A 54 -9.00 1.07 0.79
N LEU A 55 -7.80 1.52 1.13
CA LEU A 55 -7.31 2.82 0.69
C LEU A 55 -7.22 2.90 -0.84
N PHE A 56 -6.76 1.81 -1.45
CA PHE A 56 -6.66 1.74 -2.90
C PHE A 56 -8.04 1.85 -3.55
N GLU A 57 -9.02 1.10 -3.04
CA GLU A 57 -10.37 1.15 -3.57
C GLU A 57 -10.98 2.54 -3.43
N GLU A 58 -10.72 3.22 -2.31
CA GLU A 58 -11.21 4.58 -2.12
C GLU A 58 -10.60 5.53 -3.14
N GLU A 59 -9.30 5.40 -3.42
CA GLU A 59 -8.64 6.29 -4.37
C GLU A 59 -9.13 6.08 -5.80
N ILE A 60 -9.24 4.84 -6.24
CA ILE A 60 -9.74 4.59 -7.60
C ILE A 60 -11.22 4.93 -7.72
N GLY A 61 -11.97 4.83 -6.64
CA GLY A 61 -13.39 5.16 -6.64
C GLY A 61 -13.67 6.64 -6.79
N LYS A 62 -12.67 7.49 -6.51
CA LYS A 62 -12.81 8.94 -6.64
C LYS A 62 -12.65 9.41 -8.08
N ASP A 63 -12.08 8.59 -8.91
CA ASP A 63 -11.90 8.89 -10.33
C ASP A 63 -13.13 8.44 -11.11
#